data_e6275b2a67add10ae1853b7169182730
#
_entry.id   e6275b2a67add10ae1853b7169182730
#
_cell.length_a   1.000
_cell.length_b   1.000
_cell.length_c   1.000
_cell.angle_alpha   90.00
_cell.angle_beta   90.00
_cell.angle_gamma   90.00
#
_symmetry.space_group_name_H-M   'P 1'
#
loop_
_entity.id
_entity.type
_entity.pdbx_description
1 polymer ?
#
loop_
_entity_poly.entity_id
_entity_poly.type
_entity_poly.pdbx_seq_one_letter_code
_entity_poly.pdbx_strand_id
1 'polypeptide(L)'
;MRPKSPNYYQKNIMVKRILLSIVLLLVIASMVVAVTAFNRKPTSQVCQDVELVIKDTVYAGFITKKEVATLLEKKGISPIGKDLERVRTKTLERELAKHPLIDQVECYKTPSGKLCIEVTQRTPILRVMSANGENYYLDNKGTVMPPDAKCVAHLAVVT
;
A
#
# COMPACT_ATOMS: atom_id res chain seq x y z
N MET A 1 64.05 -44.43 24.54
CA MET A 1 62.76 -43.83 24.23
C MET A 1 62.08 -43.37 25.52
N ARG A 2 61.97 -42.04 25.76
CA ARG A 2 61.23 -41.51 26.92
C ARG A 2 59.77 -41.43 26.66
N PRO A 3 58.86 -41.97 27.51
CA PRO A 3 57.49 -41.87 27.34
C PRO A 3 56.99 -40.40 27.50
N LYS A 4 56.25 -39.86 26.54
CA LYS A 4 55.62 -38.57 26.64
C LYS A 4 54.65 -38.58 27.82
N SER A 5 54.85 -37.61 28.76
CA SER A 5 54.04 -37.49 29.96
C SER A 5 52.51 -37.36 29.64
N PRO A 6 51.63 -37.97 30.43
CA PRO A 6 50.17 -37.97 30.21
C PRO A 6 49.54 -36.55 30.22
N ASN A 7 50.24 -35.56 30.79
CA ASN A 7 49.79 -34.17 30.85
C ASN A 7 49.71 -33.45 29.48
N TYR A 8 50.46 -33.93 28.48
CA TYR A 8 50.49 -33.29 27.16
C TYR A 8 49.18 -33.54 26.35
N TYR A 9 48.61 -34.72 26.48
CA TYR A 9 47.35 -35.07 25.81
C TYR A 9 46.16 -34.36 26.44
N GLN A 10 46.08 -34.24 27.75
CA GLN A 10 45.00 -33.54 28.44
C GLN A 10 44.99 -32.03 28.11
N LYS A 11 46.16 -31.40 28.05
CA LYS A 11 46.30 -29.98 27.72
C LYS A 11 45.80 -29.67 26.28
N ASN A 12 46.10 -30.55 25.32
CA ASN A 12 45.65 -30.42 23.95
C ASN A 12 44.12 -30.60 23.78
N ILE A 13 43.51 -31.48 24.57
CA ILE A 13 42.06 -31.67 24.55
C ILE A 13 41.35 -30.45 25.15
N MET A 14 41.85 -29.89 26.25
CA MET A 14 41.26 -28.67 26.83
C MET A 14 41.38 -27.48 25.89
N VAL A 15 42.54 -27.27 25.28
CA VAL A 15 42.75 -26.18 24.30
C VAL A 15 41.81 -26.35 23.10
N LYS A 16 41.62 -27.55 22.55
CA LYS A 16 40.68 -27.83 21.46
C LYS A 16 39.24 -27.53 21.86
N ARG A 17 38.81 -27.88 23.06
CA ARG A 17 37.47 -27.59 23.59
C ARG A 17 37.23 -26.09 23.75
N ILE A 18 38.22 -25.35 24.28
CA ILE A 18 38.14 -23.90 24.42
C ILE A 18 38.05 -23.24 23.05
N LEU A 19 38.86 -23.69 22.09
CA LEU A 19 38.89 -23.16 20.74
C LEU A 19 37.56 -23.41 20.02
N LEU A 20 36.99 -24.60 20.20
CA LEU A 20 35.68 -24.98 19.67
C LEU A 20 34.56 -24.11 20.27
N SER A 21 34.59 -23.84 21.57
CA SER A 21 33.65 -22.96 22.26
C SER A 21 33.71 -21.52 21.75
N ILE A 22 34.90 -21.00 21.50
CA ILE A 22 35.10 -19.65 20.94
C ILE A 22 34.55 -19.57 19.53
N VAL A 23 34.82 -20.56 18.67
CA VAL A 23 34.26 -20.62 17.30
C VAL A 23 32.75 -20.68 17.33
N LEU A 24 32.16 -21.51 18.20
CA LEU A 24 30.71 -21.59 18.35
C LEU A 24 30.10 -20.25 18.78
N LEU A 25 30.73 -19.55 19.70
CA LEU A 25 30.30 -18.25 20.19
C LEU A 25 30.35 -17.18 19.08
N LEU A 26 31.40 -17.21 18.25
CA LEU A 26 31.52 -16.33 17.08
C LEU A 26 30.43 -16.60 16.03
N VAL A 27 30.11 -17.89 15.80
CA VAL A 27 29.01 -18.25 14.86
C VAL A 27 27.68 -17.75 15.38
N ILE A 28 27.36 -17.94 16.65
CA ILE A 28 26.14 -17.43 17.27
C ILE A 28 26.09 -15.92 17.20
N ALA A 29 27.16 -15.22 17.53
CA ALA A 29 27.23 -13.76 17.45
C ALA A 29 27.01 -13.26 16.02
N SER A 30 27.63 -13.90 15.02
CA SER A 30 27.43 -13.54 13.62
C SER A 30 26.00 -13.75 13.16
N MET A 31 25.34 -14.82 13.62
CA MET A 31 23.94 -15.11 13.31
C MET A 31 23.00 -14.06 13.92
N VAL A 32 23.24 -13.65 15.16
CA VAL A 32 22.47 -12.58 15.82
C VAL A 32 22.63 -11.25 15.06
N VAL A 33 23.85 -10.90 14.66
CA VAL A 33 24.11 -9.68 13.88
C VAL A 33 23.40 -9.75 12.52
N ALA A 34 23.44 -10.88 11.83
CA ALA A 34 22.75 -11.06 10.56
C ALA A 34 21.23 -10.88 10.71
N VAL A 35 20.61 -11.50 11.71
CA VAL A 35 19.16 -11.38 11.96
C VAL A 35 18.79 -9.93 12.32
N THR A 36 19.58 -9.25 13.15
CA THR A 36 19.30 -7.86 13.52
C THR A 36 19.51 -6.89 12.35
N ALA A 37 20.49 -7.16 11.46
CA ALA A 37 20.70 -6.36 10.26
C ALA A 37 19.55 -6.48 9.26
N PHE A 38 18.96 -7.69 9.11
CA PHE A 38 17.79 -7.92 8.27
C PHE A 38 16.51 -7.32 8.87
N ASN A 39 16.39 -7.25 10.18
CA ASN A 39 15.23 -6.69 10.88
C ASN A 39 15.28 -5.16 11.06
N ARG A 40 16.25 -4.46 10.48
CA ARG A 40 16.22 -3.00 10.47
C ARG A 40 15.00 -2.56 9.71
N LYS A 41 13.98 -2.08 10.43
CA LYS A 41 12.83 -1.40 9.83
C LYS A 41 13.36 -0.31 8.91
N PRO A 42 12.85 -0.22 7.67
CA PRO A 42 13.24 0.87 6.80
C PRO A 42 13.01 2.19 7.54
N THR A 43 13.99 3.05 7.53
CA THR A 43 13.91 4.42 8.06
C THR A 43 12.60 5.03 7.59
N SER A 44 11.84 5.68 8.48
CA SER A 44 10.55 6.28 8.19
C SER A 44 10.57 6.99 6.83
N GLN A 45 9.93 6.37 5.84
CA GLN A 45 9.87 6.92 4.49
C GLN A 45 8.76 7.96 4.47
N VAL A 46 9.12 9.17 4.09
CA VAL A 46 8.15 10.23 3.83
C VAL A 46 7.47 9.95 2.49
N CYS A 47 6.14 10.02 2.44
CA CYS A 47 5.39 9.87 1.21
C CYS A 47 5.77 10.97 0.22
N GLN A 48 6.50 10.60 -0.83
CA GLN A 48 7.00 11.54 -1.84
C GLN A 48 5.98 11.79 -2.94
N ASP A 49 5.19 10.78 -3.29
CA ASP A 49 4.22 10.85 -4.38
C ASP A 49 3.05 9.90 -4.15
N VAL A 50 1.93 10.24 -4.79
CA VAL A 50 0.73 9.40 -4.83
C VAL A 50 0.52 8.93 -6.26
N GLU A 51 0.67 7.63 -6.45
CA GLU A 51 0.40 6.99 -7.72
C GLU A 51 -1.08 6.59 -7.78
N LEU A 52 -1.83 7.18 -8.72
CA LEU A 52 -3.22 6.84 -8.96
C LEU A 52 -3.32 5.89 -10.16
N VAL A 53 -3.90 4.72 -9.93
CA VAL A 53 -4.23 3.72 -10.95
C VAL A 53 -5.75 3.61 -11.07
N ILE A 54 -6.28 3.82 -12.27
CA ILE A 54 -7.70 3.64 -12.56
C ILE A 54 -7.85 2.30 -13.27
N LYS A 55 -8.57 1.35 -12.64
CA LYS A 55 -8.68 -0.03 -13.14
C LYS A 55 -9.62 -0.18 -14.34
N ASP A 56 -10.70 0.54 -14.38
CA ASP A 56 -11.71 0.43 -15.46
C ASP A 56 -11.74 1.67 -16.33
N THR A 57 -11.39 1.48 -17.60
CA THR A 57 -11.29 2.55 -18.59
C THR A 57 -12.42 2.53 -19.64
N VAL A 58 -13.42 1.64 -19.51
CA VAL A 58 -14.52 1.54 -20.49
C VAL A 58 -15.26 2.86 -20.65
N TYR A 59 -15.39 3.62 -19.59
CA TYR A 59 -15.88 5.00 -19.59
C TYR A 59 -14.82 5.90 -18.99
N ALA A 60 -13.69 6.04 -19.68
CA ALA A 60 -12.58 6.89 -19.23
C ALA A 60 -13.03 8.35 -19.10
N GLY A 61 -12.88 8.92 -17.91
CA GLY A 61 -13.07 10.36 -17.73
C GLY A 61 -13.95 10.81 -16.56
N PHE A 62 -14.63 9.91 -15.87
CA PHE A 62 -15.43 10.30 -14.69
C PHE A 62 -14.56 10.82 -13.53
N ILE A 63 -13.39 10.24 -13.33
CA ILE A 63 -12.46 10.66 -12.28
C ILE A 63 -11.06 10.77 -12.85
N THR A 64 -10.41 11.90 -12.55
CA THR A 64 -9.03 12.18 -12.94
C THR A 64 -8.10 12.16 -11.72
N LYS A 65 -6.81 11.92 -11.95
CA LYS A 65 -5.76 12.02 -10.91
C LYS A 65 -5.83 13.36 -10.16
N LYS A 66 -6.07 14.45 -10.89
CA LYS A 66 -6.17 15.80 -10.33
C LYS A 66 -7.36 15.94 -9.38
N GLU A 67 -8.51 15.35 -9.72
CA GLU A 67 -9.72 15.40 -8.88
C GLU A 67 -9.52 14.63 -7.58
N VAL A 68 -8.91 13.45 -7.63
CA VAL A 68 -8.58 12.68 -6.42
C VAL A 68 -7.59 13.44 -5.54
N ALA A 69 -6.54 14.04 -6.12
CA ALA A 69 -5.59 14.85 -5.37
C ALA A 69 -6.27 16.04 -4.68
N THR A 70 -7.11 16.78 -5.42
CA THR A 70 -7.88 17.91 -4.88
C THR A 70 -8.86 17.46 -3.77
N LEU A 71 -9.46 16.29 -3.91
CA LEU A 71 -10.36 15.74 -2.89
C LEU A 71 -9.60 15.42 -1.60
N LEU A 72 -8.41 14.82 -1.70
CA LEU A 72 -7.55 14.53 -0.55
C LEU A 72 -7.07 15.81 0.15
N GLU A 73 -6.73 16.84 -0.61
CA GLU A 73 -6.33 18.15 -0.09
C GLU A 73 -7.49 18.85 0.63
N LYS A 74 -8.66 18.95 -0.01
CA LYS A 74 -9.86 19.58 0.58
C LYS A 74 -10.26 18.94 1.89
N LYS A 75 -10.07 17.63 2.03
CA LYS A 75 -10.39 16.89 3.26
C LYS A 75 -9.23 16.92 4.28
N GLY A 76 -8.10 17.52 3.99
CA GLY A 76 -6.93 17.59 4.87
C GLY A 76 -6.25 16.24 5.13
N ILE A 77 -6.53 15.23 4.30
CA ILE A 77 -6.01 13.87 4.44
C ILE A 77 -4.91 13.53 3.44
N SER A 78 -4.40 14.54 2.71
CA SER A 78 -3.29 14.34 1.78
C SER A 78 -2.12 13.62 2.47
N PRO A 79 -1.62 12.51 1.89
CA PRO A 79 -0.52 11.74 2.46
C PRO A 79 0.85 12.32 2.10
N ILE A 80 0.93 13.21 1.12
CA ILE A 80 2.19 13.79 0.63
C ILE A 80 2.88 14.55 1.77
N GLY A 81 4.18 14.30 1.95
CA GLY A 81 4.99 14.92 2.99
C GLY A 81 4.80 14.31 4.39
N LYS A 82 3.89 13.35 4.57
CA LYS A 82 3.70 12.64 5.84
C LYS A 82 4.53 11.37 5.89
N ASP A 83 4.87 10.95 7.12
CA ASP A 83 5.48 9.66 7.36
C ASP A 83 4.56 8.55 6.86
N LEU A 84 5.04 7.75 5.91
CA LEU A 84 4.27 6.71 5.26
C LEU A 84 3.73 5.67 6.26
N GLU A 85 4.47 5.39 7.34
CA GLU A 85 4.00 4.47 8.39
C GLU A 85 2.75 5.00 9.11
N ARG A 86 2.66 6.33 9.29
CA ARG A 86 1.53 6.99 9.95
C ARG A 86 0.33 7.21 9.04
N VAL A 87 0.50 7.07 7.72
CA VAL A 87 -0.62 7.17 6.77
C VAL A 87 -1.56 5.98 6.98
N ARG A 88 -2.81 6.28 7.33
CA ARG A 88 -3.88 5.30 7.52
C ARG A 88 -4.60 5.07 6.19
N THR A 89 -4.20 4.04 5.44
CA THR A 89 -4.77 3.71 4.12
C THR A 89 -6.28 3.48 4.18
N LYS A 90 -6.78 2.75 5.19
CA LYS A 90 -8.22 2.52 5.39
C LYS A 90 -9.05 3.80 5.59
N THR A 91 -8.45 4.86 6.14
CA THR A 91 -9.14 6.14 6.26
C THR A 91 -9.25 6.82 4.89
N LEU A 92 -8.19 6.74 4.08
CA LEU A 92 -8.20 7.26 2.70
C LEU A 92 -9.22 6.52 1.84
N GLU A 93 -9.22 5.19 1.88
CA GLU A 93 -10.19 4.35 1.18
C GLU A 93 -11.63 4.74 1.52
N ARG A 94 -11.94 4.82 2.82
CA ARG A 94 -13.28 5.17 3.29
C ARG A 94 -13.72 6.57 2.86
N GLU A 95 -12.81 7.54 2.88
CA GLU A 95 -13.13 8.91 2.48
C GLU A 95 -13.28 9.07 0.95
N LEU A 96 -12.50 8.33 0.18
CA LEU A 96 -12.62 8.30 -1.28
C LEU A 96 -13.85 7.52 -1.73
N ALA A 97 -14.19 6.41 -1.07
CA ALA A 97 -15.38 5.60 -1.37
C ALA A 97 -16.71 6.36 -1.18
N LYS A 98 -16.70 7.49 -0.46
CA LYS A 98 -17.89 8.37 -0.36
C LYS A 98 -18.18 9.13 -1.66
N HIS A 99 -17.24 9.16 -2.61
CA HIS A 99 -17.43 9.85 -3.86
C HIS A 99 -18.42 9.09 -4.76
N PRO A 100 -19.47 9.73 -5.28
CA PRO A 100 -20.55 9.04 -5.99
C PRO A 100 -20.11 8.33 -7.27
N LEU A 101 -18.99 8.71 -7.85
CA LEU A 101 -18.46 8.11 -9.09
C LEU A 101 -17.44 6.96 -8.81
N ILE A 102 -17.17 6.67 -7.55
CA ILE A 102 -16.24 5.61 -7.14
C ILE A 102 -17.01 4.39 -6.67
N ASP A 103 -16.69 3.21 -7.21
CA ASP A 103 -17.22 1.94 -6.74
C ASP A 103 -16.35 1.31 -5.69
N GLN A 104 -15.05 1.19 -5.95
CA GLN A 104 -14.08 0.59 -5.03
C GLN A 104 -12.78 1.41 -5.01
N VAL A 105 -12.13 1.40 -3.85
CA VAL A 105 -10.82 2.02 -3.63
C VAL A 105 -9.95 1.07 -2.85
N GLU A 106 -8.74 0.89 -3.30
CA GLU A 106 -7.69 0.17 -2.59
C GLU A 106 -6.47 1.08 -2.45
N CYS A 107 -5.97 1.22 -1.23
CA CYS A 107 -4.78 2.02 -0.95
C CYS A 107 -3.69 1.15 -0.33
N TYR A 108 -2.52 1.13 -0.91
CA TYR A 108 -1.39 0.40 -0.36
C TYR A 108 -0.08 1.18 -0.47
N LYS A 109 0.83 0.87 0.43
CA LYS A 109 2.15 1.47 0.51
C LYS A 109 3.13 0.63 -0.30
N THR A 110 3.92 1.29 -1.15
CA THR A 110 4.95 0.62 -1.92
C THR A 110 6.29 0.63 -1.18
N PRO A 111 7.16 -0.36 -1.41
CA PRO A 111 8.51 -0.37 -0.82
C PRO A 111 9.36 0.83 -1.24
N SER A 112 9.01 1.49 -2.34
CA SER A 112 9.69 2.67 -2.86
C SER A 112 9.31 3.99 -2.15
N GLY A 113 8.47 3.94 -1.10
CA GLY A 113 8.07 5.14 -0.37
C GLY A 113 6.93 5.92 -1.02
N LYS A 114 6.18 5.31 -1.94
CA LYS A 114 5.00 5.90 -2.56
C LYS A 114 3.73 5.30 -1.99
N LEU A 115 2.64 6.05 -2.04
CA LEU A 115 1.30 5.54 -1.80
C LEU A 115 0.64 5.27 -3.15
N CYS A 116 0.20 4.03 -3.37
CA CYS A 116 -0.61 3.67 -4.52
C CYS A 116 -2.10 3.70 -4.13
N ILE A 117 -2.92 4.37 -4.95
CA ILE A 117 -4.37 4.42 -4.81
C ILE A 117 -4.96 3.84 -6.08
N GLU A 118 -5.57 2.68 -5.96
CA GLU A 118 -6.30 2.04 -7.05
C GLU A 118 -7.78 2.36 -6.92
N VAL A 119 -8.35 2.90 -7.99
CA VAL A 119 -9.75 3.32 -8.02
C VAL A 119 -10.47 2.57 -9.12
N THR A 120 -11.57 1.91 -8.76
CA THR A 120 -12.54 1.36 -9.71
C THR A 120 -13.70 2.34 -9.82
N GLN A 121 -13.96 2.83 -11.02
CA GLN A 121 -15.06 3.77 -11.28
C GLN A 121 -16.39 3.02 -11.34
N ARG A 122 -17.48 3.71 -10.97
CA ARG A 122 -18.83 3.19 -11.21
C ARG A 122 -19.14 3.21 -12.69
N THR A 123 -19.79 2.15 -13.14
CA THR A 123 -20.26 2.03 -14.52
C THR A 123 -21.73 2.36 -14.55
N PRO A 124 -22.16 3.46 -15.19
CA PRO A 124 -23.56 3.77 -15.34
C PRO A 124 -24.19 2.80 -16.35
N ILE A 125 -25.39 2.32 -16.05
CA ILE A 125 -26.16 1.44 -16.93
C ILE A 125 -27.41 2.12 -17.48
N LEU A 126 -27.90 3.14 -16.80
CA LEU A 126 -29.17 3.80 -17.12
C LEU A 126 -29.04 5.30 -16.83
N ARG A 127 -29.68 6.10 -17.71
CA ARG A 127 -29.88 7.53 -17.50
C ARG A 127 -31.34 7.78 -17.19
N VAL A 128 -31.61 8.45 -16.10
CA VAL A 128 -32.97 8.88 -15.73
C VAL A 128 -33.12 10.36 -16.02
N MET A 129 -34.14 10.70 -16.74
CA MET A 129 -34.57 12.09 -17.01
C MET A 129 -35.97 12.26 -16.45
N SER A 130 -36.08 12.85 -15.27
CA SER A 130 -37.39 13.04 -14.63
C SER A 130 -38.15 14.23 -15.25
N ALA A 131 -39.46 14.15 -15.24
CA ALA A 131 -40.34 15.25 -15.63
C ALA A 131 -40.10 16.55 -14.85
N ASN A 132 -39.53 16.44 -13.66
CA ASN A 132 -39.13 17.59 -12.81
C ASN A 132 -37.82 18.26 -13.26
N GLY A 133 -37.17 17.79 -14.33
CA GLY A 133 -35.90 18.29 -14.83
C GLY A 133 -34.66 17.70 -14.14
N GLU A 134 -34.86 16.77 -13.21
CA GLU A 134 -33.73 16.05 -12.61
C GLU A 134 -33.15 15.07 -13.63
N ASN A 135 -31.83 15.03 -13.68
CA ASN A 135 -31.07 14.17 -14.58
C ASN A 135 -29.95 13.50 -13.78
N TYR A 136 -29.91 12.18 -13.82
CA TYR A 136 -28.91 11.40 -13.10
C TYR A 136 -28.67 10.03 -13.76
N TYR A 137 -27.57 9.40 -13.40
CA TYR A 137 -27.28 8.04 -13.83
C TYR A 137 -27.50 7.06 -12.68
N LEU A 138 -27.81 5.82 -13.04
CA LEU A 138 -27.86 4.68 -12.11
C LEU A 138 -26.82 3.66 -12.54
N ASP A 139 -26.13 3.10 -11.54
CA ASP A 139 -25.25 1.95 -11.72
C ASP A 139 -26.04 0.62 -11.59
N ASN A 140 -25.34 -0.51 -11.78
CA ASN A 140 -25.88 -1.86 -11.63
C ASN A 140 -26.30 -2.22 -10.20
N LYS A 141 -25.92 -1.41 -9.21
CA LYS A 141 -26.30 -1.55 -7.80
C LYS A 141 -27.45 -0.61 -7.41
N GLY A 142 -27.97 0.17 -8.35
CA GLY A 142 -29.00 1.17 -8.10
C GLY A 142 -28.47 2.45 -7.42
N THR A 143 -27.17 2.67 -7.43
CA THR A 143 -26.58 3.89 -6.85
C THR A 143 -26.76 5.06 -7.80
N VAL A 144 -27.24 6.18 -7.26
CA VAL A 144 -27.40 7.43 -8.01
C VAL A 144 -26.07 8.09 -8.23
N MET A 145 -25.76 8.39 -9.50
CA MET A 145 -24.57 9.12 -9.91
C MET A 145 -24.98 10.46 -10.52
N PRO A 146 -24.30 11.57 -10.16
CA PRO A 146 -24.58 12.86 -10.75
C PRO A 146 -24.26 12.86 -12.25
N PRO A 147 -24.96 13.67 -13.06
CA PRO A 147 -24.59 13.87 -14.44
C PRO A 147 -23.25 14.61 -14.49
N ASP A 148 -22.27 14.00 -15.10
CA ASP A 148 -20.99 14.67 -15.37
C ASP A 148 -20.98 15.14 -16.82
N ALA A 149 -20.76 16.44 -17.03
CA ALA A 149 -20.67 17.03 -18.37
C ALA A 149 -19.47 16.49 -19.17
N LYS A 150 -18.49 15.87 -18.50
CA LYS A 150 -17.27 15.36 -19.12
C LYS A 150 -17.44 13.97 -19.71
N CYS A 151 -18.45 13.23 -19.29
CA CYS A 151 -18.66 11.86 -19.75
C CYS A 151 -20.09 11.67 -20.21
N VAL A 152 -20.27 11.62 -21.52
CA VAL A 152 -21.53 11.29 -22.14
C VAL A 152 -21.54 9.80 -22.44
N ALA A 153 -22.18 9.02 -21.57
CA ALA A 153 -22.41 7.61 -21.86
C ALA A 153 -23.67 7.47 -22.75
N HIS A 154 -23.52 6.75 -23.85
CA HIS A 154 -24.67 6.38 -24.69
C HIS A 154 -25.45 5.25 -24.00
N LEU A 155 -26.38 5.62 -23.15
CA LEU A 155 -27.15 4.70 -22.31
C LEU A 155 -28.62 4.78 -22.65
N ALA A 156 -29.37 3.73 -22.29
CA ALA A 156 -30.83 3.78 -22.33
C ALA A 156 -31.34 4.92 -21.45
N VAL A 157 -32.28 5.70 -21.98
CA VAL A 157 -32.89 6.82 -21.25
C VAL A 157 -34.27 6.39 -20.81
N VAL A 158 -34.59 6.57 -19.56
CA VAL A 158 -35.92 6.39 -18.96
C VAL A 158 -36.45 7.77 -18.59
N THR A 159 -37.65 8.01 -18.98
CA THR A 159 -38.40 9.26 -18.73
C THR A 159 -39.61 8.99 -17.86
#